data_38590487390fba893483443df237b91e
#
_entry.id   38590487390fba893483443df237b91e
#
_cell.length_a   1.000
_cell.length_b   1.000
_cell.length_c   1.000
_cell.angle_alpha   90.00
_cell.angle_beta   90.00
_cell.angle_gamma   90.00
#
_symmetry.space_group_name_H-M   'P 1'
#
loop_
_entity.id
_entity.type
_entity.pdbx_description
1 polymer ?
#
loop_
_entity_poly.entity_id
_entity_poly.type
_entity_poly.pdbx_seq_one_letter_code
_entity_poly.pdbx_strand_id
1 'polypeptide(L)'
;MSNPFIIGEDLALKTHLAGMTVADEKSATRPVKIWFGYPDVEVRSQEFPFVTIDLVDIVPANDRQHQGQFVDNDFRGTIATVTGRSYSYSVPIAYDLVYQVTSYTRHPRHDRALMFQLMNKFPSKFGKLAVPNQLGTQTGYRSMFLDGFVKRDAVDGETGNRRLLRNALTVRVVSEMTPAQAATAAIRVDEVLINTTTTYIPSGYQPV
;
A
#
# COMPACT_ATOMS: atom_id res chain seq x y z
N MET A 1 8.49 14.31 4.18
CA MET A 1 7.09 14.58 3.77
C MET A 1 6.29 13.35 4.09
N SER A 2 5.16 13.50 4.78
CA SER A 2 4.25 12.37 5.01
C SER A 2 3.60 11.96 3.69
N ASN A 3 3.66 10.68 3.34
CA ASN A 3 2.92 10.16 2.19
C ASN A 3 1.54 9.73 2.69
N PRO A 4 0.47 10.44 2.36
CA PRO A 4 -0.86 10.02 2.74
C PRO A 4 -1.22 8.69 2.11
N PHE A 5 -2.18 8.00 2.71
CA PHE A 5 -2.80 6.78 2.17
C PHE A 5 -3.18 6.97 0.69
N ILE A 6 -3.00 5.95 -0.12
CA ILE A 6 -3.13 5.92 -1.58
C ILE A 6 -1.91 6.52 -2.30
N ILE A 7 -1.48 7.74 -2.00
CA ILE A 7 -0.33 8.36 -2.70
C ILE A 7 0.96 7.58 -2.45
N GLY A 8 1.12 7.00 -1.26
CA GLY A 8 2.26 6.13 -0.95
C GLY A 8 2.27 4.87 -1.80
N GLU A 9 1.12 4.23 -1.95
CA GLU A 9 0.94 3.04 -2.78
C GLU A 9 1.10 3.35 -4.27
N ASP A 10 0.57 4.46 -4.75
CA ASP A 10 0.74 4.94 -6.12
C ASP A 10 2.22 5.12 -6.47
N LEU A 11 2.95 5.84 -5.62
CA LEU A 11 4.38 6.08 -5.80
C LEU A 11 5.18 4.77 -5.76
N ALA A 12 4.83 3.87 -4.83
CA ALA A 12 5.45 2.56 -4.73
C ALA A 12 5.21 1.73 -5.99
N LEU A 13 3.99 1.73 -6.52
CA LEU A 13 3.63 1.00 -7.74
C LEU A 13 4.37 1.57 -8.95
N LYS A 14 4.45 2.89 -9.09
CA LYS A 14 5.23 3.56 -10.12
C LYS A 14 6.72 3.18 -10.04
N THR A 15 7.28 3.18 -8.83
CA THR A 15 8.68 2.79 -8.59
C THR A 15 8.91 1.32 -8.92
N HIS A 16 7.97 0.45 -8.55
CA HIS A 16 8.02 -0.98 -8.85
C HIS A 16 8.05 -1.25 -10.36
N LEU A 17 7.30 -0.48 -11.14
CA LEU A 17 7.26 -0.59 -12.59
C LEU A 17 8.45 0.09 -13.28
N ALA A 18 9.16 0.98 -12.61
CA ALA A 18 10.28 1.71 -13.21
C ALA A 18 11.36 0.78 -13.77
N GLY A 19 12.12 1.30 -14.73
CA GLY A 19 13.26 0.60 -15.34
C GLY A 19 12.90 -0.41 -16.44
N MET A 20 11.63 -0.50 -16.86
CA MET A 20 11.26 -1.32 -18.01
C MET A 20 11.80 -0.72 -19.31
N THR A 21 12.27 -1.57 -20.20
CA THR A 21 12.81 -1.17 -21.52
C THR A 21 12.36 -2.14 -22.60
N VAL A 22 12.22 -1.66 -23.80
CA VAL A 22 11.98 -2.49 -24.99
C VAL A 22 13.09 -2.28 -26.01
N ALA A 23 13.44 -3.34 -26.75
CA ALA A 23 14.46 -3.27 -27.77
C ALA A 23 13.82 -3.33 -29.16
N ASP A 24 14.24 -2.45 -30.03
CA ASP A 24 13.92 -2.47 -31.49
C ASP A 24 14.70 -3.59 -32.18
N GLU A 25 14.37 -3.86 -33.45
CA GLU A 25 15.09 -4.87 -34.24
C GLU A 25 16.58 -4.57 -34.40
N LYS A 26 16.96 -3.30 -34.39
CA LYS A 26 18.35 -2.83 -34.45
C LYS A 26 19.03 -2.76 -33.09
N SER A 27 18.47 -3.43 -32.06
CA SER A 27 18.98 -3.44 -30.68
C SER A 27 18.97 -2.06 -30.00
N ALA A 28 18.32 -1.07 -30.56
CA ALA A 28 18.14 0.21 -29.89
C ALA A 28 17.15 0.05 -28.74
N THR A 29 17.62 0.33 -27.52
CA THR A 29 16.80 0.20 -26.32
C THR A 29 16.02 1.49 -26.07
N ARG A 30 14.72 1.36 -25.87
CA ARG A 30 13.83 2.48 -25.52
C ARG A 30 13.28 2.30 -24.10
N PRO A 31 13.35 3.33 -23.25
CA PRO A 31 12.73 3.29 -21.92
C PRO A 31 11.20 3.35 -22.06
N VAL A 32 10.52 2.62 -21.18
CA VAL A 32 9.06 2.64 -21.06
C VAL A 32 8.68 3.74 -20.07
N LYS A 33 7.87 4.70 -20.50
CA LYS A 33 7.34 5.77 -19.62
C LYS A 33 6.15 5.25 -18.82
N ILE A 34 6.00 5.76 -17.59
CA ILE A 34 4.92 5.38 -16.69
C ILE A 34 4.15 6.63 -16.29
N TRP A 35 2.83 6.61 -16.50
CA TRP A 35 1.93 7.72 -16.25
C TRP A 35 0.81 7.28 -15.29
N PHE A 36 0.20 8.25 -14.59
CA PHE A 36 -1.02 8.03 -13.82
C PHE A 36 -2.23 8.51 -14.62
N GLY A 37 -3.35 7.81 -14.41
CA GLY A 37 -4.63 8.12 -15.03
C GLY A 37 -4.80 7.56 -16.43
N TYR A 38 -6.02 7.74 -16.93
CA TYR A 38 -6.38 7.30 -18.27
C TYR A 38 -5.80 8.28 -19.31
N PRO A 39 -5.08 7.79 -20.33
CA PRO A 39 -4.57 8.67 -21.35
C PRO A 39 -5.73 9.10 -22.26
N ASP A 40 -6.21 10.31 -22.06
CA ASP A 40 -7.19 10.92 -22.93
C ASP A 40 -6.59 11.25 -24.33
N VAL A 41 -7.09 12.24 -24.98
CA VAL A 41 -6.72 12.68 -26.34
C VAL A 41 -5.22 12.88 -26.56
N GLU A 42 -4.44 13.03 -25.52
CA GLU A 42 -2.97 13.18 -25.56
C GLU A 42 -2.21 11.92 -25.98
N VAL A 43 -2.84 10.75 -26.04
CA VAL A 43 -2.22 9.50 -26.54
C VAL A 43 -1.60 9.68 -27.93
N ARG A 44 -2.09 10.61 -28.72
CA ARG A 44 -1.59 10.89 -30.08
C ARG A 44 -0.21 11.56 -30.10
N SER A 45 0.15 12.28 -29.06
CA SER A 45 1.44 12.99 -28.93
C SER A 45 2.48 12.25 -28.09
N GLN A 46 2.08 11.20 -27.39
CA GLN A 46 2.97 10.47 -26.50
C GLN A 46 3.92 9.52 -27.24
N GLU A 47 5.12 9.41 -26.72
CA GLU A 47 6.12 8.46 -27.23
C GLU A 47 5.79 7.05 -26.77
N PHE A 48 5.57 6.14 -27.72
CA PHE A 48 5.40 4.72 -27.45
C PHE A 48 6.75 4.02 -27.27
N PRO A 49 6.84 3.00 -26.39
CA PRO A 49 5.80 2.42 -25.53
C PRO A 49 5.66 3.15 -24.19
N PHE A 50 4.48 3.05 -23.60
CA PHE A 50 4.23 3.56 -22.24
C PHE A 50 3.25 2.68 -21.47
N VAL A 51 3.21 2.86 -20.15
CA VAL A 51 2.29 2.18 -19.24
C VAL A 51 1.54 3.21 -18.42
N THR A 52 0.25 3.00 -18.21
CA THR A 52 -0.56 3.81 -17.31
C THR A 52 -0.97 3.02 -16.07
N ILE A 53 -1.06 3.72 -14.96
CA ILE A 53 -1.56 3.21 -13.69
C ILE A 53 -2.81 4.00 -13.36
N ASP A 54 -3.92 3.32 -13.16
CA ASP A 54 -5.19 3.92 -12.78
C ASP A 54 -5.79 3.19 -11.59
N LEU A 55 -6.19 3.94 -10.55
CA LEU A 55 -6.90 3.39 -9.40
C LEU A 55 -8.37 3.27 -9.77
N VAL A 56 -8.85 2.04 -9.92
CA VAL A 56 -10.21 1.74 -10.39
C VAL A 56 -11.19 1.65 -9.25
N ASP A 57 -10.76 1.06 -8.12
CA ASP A 57 -11.67 0.81 -6.98
C ASP A 57 -10.90 0.76 -5.66
N ILE A 58 -11.61 1.06 -4.57
CA ILE A 58 -11.14 0.96 -3.20
C ILE A 58 -12.15 0.16 -2.41
N VAL A 59 -11.82 -1.08 -2.10
CA VAL A 59 -12.74 -2.02 -1.46
C VAL A 59 -12.36 -2.20 0.01
N PRO A 60 -13.29 -1.93 0.96
CA PRO A 60 -13.04 -2.26 2.36
C PRO A 60 -12.92 -3.78 2.55
N ALA A 61 -11.85 -4.24 3.18
CA ALA A 61 -11.60 -5.65 3.42
C ALA A 61 -12.13 -6.09 4.79
N ASN A 62 -13.46 -6.28 4.87
CA ASN A 62 -14.17 -6.60 6.11
C ASN A 62 -13.72 -7.94 6.73
N ASP A 63 -13.25 -8.87 5.94
CA ASP A 63 -12.73 -10.17 6.36
C ASP A 63 -11.40 -10.07 7.13
N ARG A 64 -10.65 -9.00 6.90
CA ARG A 64 -9.37 -8.70 7.55
C ARG A 64 -9.46 -7.58 8.58
N GLN A 65 -10.62 -6.96 8.71
CA GLN A 65 -10.82 -5.83 9.60
C GLN A 65 -10.91 -6.30 11.05
N HIS A 66 -9.95 -5.89 11.87
CA HIS A 66 -10.06 -6.01 13.32
C HIS A 66 -11.00 -4.94 13.85
N GLN A 67 -11.97 -5.35 14.65
CA GLN A 67 -12.90 -4.43 15.30
C GLN A 67 -12.42 -4.10 16.70
N GLY A 68 -12.52 -2.83 17.08
CA GLY A 68 -12.25 -2.37 18.41
C GLY A 68 -11.02 -1.49 18.57
N GLN A 69 -10.72 -1.18 19.81
CA GLN A 69 -9.53 -0.46 20.21
C GLN A 69 -8.61 -1.41 20.97
N PHE A 70 -7.34 -1.29 20.73
CA PHE A 70 -6.32 -2.01 21.46
C PHE A 70 -5.79 -1.11 22.57
N VAL A 71 -5.82 -1.60 23.82
CA VAL A 71 -5.24 -0.89 24.95
C VAL A 71 -3.96 -1.63 25.33
N ASP A 72 -2.84 -1.01 25.10
CA ASP A 72 -1.55 -1.56 25.51
C ASP A 72 -1.09 -0.89 26.79
N ASN A 73 -0.94 -1.69 27.84
CA ASN A 73 -0.45 -1.25 29.14
C ASN A 73 1.08 -1.20 29.18
N ASP A 74 1.74 -2.01 28.36
CA ASP A 74 3.19 -2.19 28.32
C ASP A 74 3.79 -1.89 26.97
N PHE A 75 3.22 -0.93 26.23
CA PHE A 75 3.75 -0.58 24.92
C PHE A 75 5.21 -0.15 25.01
N ARG A 76 6.08 -1.09 24.69
CA ARG A 76 7.54 -0.89 24.58
C ARG A 76 7.94 -0.44 23.17
N GLY A 77 7.16 0.42 22.57
CA GLY A 77 7.47 1.00 21.28
C GLY A 77 8.38 2.23 21.37
N THR A 78 8.61 2.86 20.24
CA THR A 78 9.46 4.05 20.05
C THR A 78 8.94 5.30 20.80
N ILE A 79 7.79 5.24 21.41
CA ILE A 79 7.23 6.32 22.23
C ILE A 79 7.80 6.10 23.61
N ALA A 80 8.62 7.04 24.05
CA ALA A 80 9.14 7.06 25.42
C ALA A 80 7.97 6.90 26.39
N THR A 81 7.89 5.75 27.03
CA THR A 81 6.85 5.43 27.98
C THR A 81 7.03 6.33 29.19
N VAL A 82 6.15 7.28 29.31
CA VAL A 82 5.96 7.96 30.58
C VAL A 82 5.28 6.94 31.48
N THR A 83 6.00 6.47 32.48
CA THR A 83 5.51 5.51 33.49
C THR A 83 4.13 5.95 33.99
N GLY A 84 3.16 5.05 34.02
CA GLY A 84 1.81 5.32 34.49
C GLY A 84 0.81 5.80 33.45
N ARG A 85 1.08 5.62 32.15
CA ARG A 85 0.11 5.94 31.08
C ARG A 85 -0.19 4.71 30.25
N SER A 86 -1.48 4.41 30.05
CA SER A 86 -1.95 3.46 29.05
C SER A 86 -2.30 4.21 27.77
N TYR A 87 -2.00 3.61 26.63
CA TYR A 87 -2.32 4.16 25.32
C TYR A 87 -3.39 3.30 24.67
N SER A 88 -4.43 3.92 24.13
CA SER A 88 -5.40 3.26 23.29
C SER A 88 -5.06 3.51 21.83
N TYR A 89 -5.02 2.43 21.04
CA TYR A 89 -4.77 2.49 19.60
C TYR A 89 -6.03 2.06 18.86
N SER A 90 -6.39 2.85 17.86
CA SER A 90 -7.37 2.39 16.87
C SER A 90 -6.67 1.46 15.90
N VAL A 91 -7.29 0.31 15.65
CA VAL A 91 -6.76 -0.65 14.68
C VAL A 91 -6.81 -0.05 13.28
N PRO A 92 -5.78 -0.23 12.45
CA PRO A 92 -5.80 0.21 11.06
C PRO A 92 -6.98 -0.40 10.30
N ILE A 93 -7.58 0.40 9.44
CA ILE A 93 -8.68 -0.04 8.58
C ILE A 93 -8.09 -0.69 7.33
N ALA A 94 -8.49 -1.94 7.07
CA ALA A 94 -7.99 -2.71 5.95
C ALA A 94 -8.74 -2.38 4.66
N TYR A 95 -8.00 -2.10 3.58
CA TYR A 95 -8.51 -1.83 2.25
C TYR A 95 -7.80 -2.66 1.20
N ASP A 96 -8.52 -3.03 0.17
CA ASP A 96 -7.98 -3.56 -1.08
C ASP A 96 -8.06 -2.46 -2.14
N LEU A 97 -6.90 -2.03 -2.63
CA LEU A 97 -6.79 -1.05 -3.71
C LEU A 97 -6.68 -1.79 -5.03
N VAL A 98 -7.65 -1.57 -5.90
CA VAL A 98 -7.71 -2.22 -7.21
C VAL A 98 -7.17 -1.27 -8.27
N TYR A 99 -6.02 -1.60 -8.84
CA TYR A 99 -5.38 -0.84 -9.90
C TYR A 99 -5.55 -1.51 -11.25
N GLN A 100 -5.75 -0.70 -12.27
CA GLN A 100 -5.62 -1.11 -13.65
C GLN A 100 -4.28 -0.59 -14.20
N VAL A 101 -3.39 -1.51 -14.53
CA VAL A 101 -2.12 -1.22 -15.19
C VAL A 101 -2.26 -1.53 -16.66
N THR A 102 -2.19 -0.51 -17.51
CA THR A 102 -2.42 -0.68 -18.94
C THR A 102 -1.17 -0.34 -19.76
N SER A 103 -0.72 -1.27 -20.58
CA SER A 103 0.37 -1.05 -21.52
C SER A 103 -0.14 -0.63 -22.88
N TYR A 104 0.56 0.30 -23.51
CA TYR A 104 0.26 0.84 -24.83
C TYR A 104 1.47 0.71 -25.75
N THR A 105 1.31 -0.01 -26.85
CA THR A 105 2.36 -0.23 -27.84
C THR A 105 1.83 -0.17 -29.26
N ARG A 106 2.71 0.08 -30.22
CA ARG A 106 2.37 0.06 -31.65
C ARG A 106 2.98 -1.12 -32.39
N HIS A 107 4.05 -1.72 -31.83
CA HIS A 107 4.76 -2.83 -32.44
C HIS A 107 4.50 -4.13 -31.68
N PRO A 108 4.14 -5.24 -32.35
CA PRO A 108 3.87 -6.53 -31.71
C PRO A 108 5.06 -7.07 -30.91
N ARG A 109 6.28 -6.78 -31.31
CA ARG A 109 7.49 -7.19 -30.59
C ARG A 109 7.61 -6.47 -29.25
N HIS A 110 7.38 -5.15 -29.24
CA HIS A 110 7.37 -4.35 -28.02
C HIS A 110 6.25 -4.78 -27.09
N ASP A 111 5.08 -5.10 -27.64
CA ASP A 111 3.94 -5.58 -26.89
C ASP A 111 4.28 -6.86 -26.10
N ARG A 112 4.85 -7.85 -26.78
CA ARG A 112 5.24 -9.12 -26.15
C ARG A 112 6.37 -8.94 -25.14
N ALA A 113 7.38 -8.11 -25.46
CA ALA A 113 8.49 -7.84 -24.55
C ALA A 113 8.01 -7.10 -23.28
N LEU A 114 7.11 -6.13 -23.43
CA LEU A 114 6.54 -5.39 -22.31
C LEU A 114 5.62 -6.27 -21.47
N MET A 115 4.80 -7.11 -22.10
CA MET A 115 3.97 -8.08 -21.42
C MET A 115 4.79 -9.03 -20.54
N PHE A 116 5.86 -9.58 -21.10
CA PHE A 116 6.75 -10.47 -20.33
C PHE A 116 7.32 -9.76 -19.11
N GLN A 117 7.77 -8.51 -19.24
CA GLN A 117 8.28 -7.73 -18.12
C GLN A 117 7.21 -7.43 -17.08
N LEU A 118 5.99 -7.08 -17.51
CA LEU A 118 4.87 -6.84 -16.60
C LEU A 118 4.48 -8.10 -15.84
N MET A 119 4.40 -9.24 -16.50
CA MET A 119 4.10 -10.53 -15.85
C MET A 119 5.16 -10.92 -14.83
N ASN A 120 6.43 -10.60 -15.09
CA ASN A 120 7.50 -10.83 -14.11
C ASN A 120 7.43 -9.90 -12.90
N LYS A 121 6.99 -8.65 -13.12
CA LYS A 121 6.83 -7.67 -12.05
C LYS A 121 5.58 -7.91 -11.20
N PHE A 122 4.54 -8.50 -11.79
CA PHE A 122 3.28 -8.83 -11.13
C PHE A 122 3.08 -10.34 -11.05
N PRO A 123 3.63 -11.01 -10.03
CA PRO A 123 3.44 -12.45 -9.89
C PRO A 123 1.98 -12.79 -9.60
N SER A 124 1.47 -13.84 -10.26
CA SER A 124 0.06 -14.22 -10.24
C SER A 124 -0.46 -14.71 -8.89
N LYS A 125 0.41 -15.11 -7.97
CA LYS A 125 -0.02 -15.64 -6.67
C LYS A 125 0.26 -14.72 -5.51
N PHE A 126 1.44 -14.13 -5.46
CA PHE A 126 1.85 -13.31 -4.33
C PHE A 126 3.05 -12.44 -4.71
N GLY A 127 2.91 -11.16 -4.56
CA GLY A 127 3.97 -10.17 -4.70
C GLY A 127 4.08 -9.30 -3.46
N LYS A 128 5.23 -8.66 -3.30
CA LYS A 128 5.47 -7.67 -2.26
C LYS A 128 5.71 -6.31 -2.89
N LEU A 129 4.98 -5.33 -2.45
CA LEU A 129 5.16 -3.93 -2.81
C LEU A 129 5.76 -3.19 -1.62
N ALA A 130 6.92 -2.58 -1.82
CA ALA A 130 7.56 -1.76 -0.80
C ALA A 130 6.91 -0.37 -0.78
N VAL A 131 6.18 -0.05 0.27
CA VAL A 131 5.45 1.21 0.43
C VAL A 131 6.05 1.99 1.59
N PRO A 132 6.45 3.25 1.41
CA PRO A 132 6.86 4.09 2.53
C PRO A 132 5.68 4.27 3.47
N ASN A 133 5.90 4.17 4.79
CA ASN A 133 4.86 4.40 5.76
C ASN A 133 4.37 5.86 5.67
N GLN A 134 3.20 6.14 6.27
CA GLN A 134 2.59 7.47 6.23
C GLN A 134 3.51 8.58 6.79
N LEU A 135 4.39 8.23 7.71
CA LEU A 135 5.38 9.16 8.30
C LEU A 135 6.65 9.29 7.44
N GLY A 136 6.84 8.44 6.43
CA GLY A 136 8.02 8.44 5.56
C GLY A 136 9.32 7.98 6.24
N THR A 137 9.24 7.44 7.45
CA THR A 137 10.40 7.03 8.26
C THR A 137 10.79 5.58 8.05
N GLN A 138 9.84 4.74 7.66
CA GLN A 138 10.04 3.30 7.46
C GLN A 138 9.35 2.85 6.18
N THR A 139 9.87 1.76 5.61
CA THR A 139 9.25 1.10 4.46
C THR A 139 8.52 -0.15 4.94
N GLY A 140 7.21 -0.18 4.73
CA GLY A 140 6.39 -1.36 4.93
C GLY A 140 6.27 -2.18 3.65
N TYR A 141 5.93 -3.46 3.79
CA TYR A 141 5.63 -4.31 2.65
C TYR A 141 4.14 -4.58 2.58
N ARG A 142 3.53 -4.33 1.42
CA ARG A 142 2.13 -4.66 1.13
C ARG A 142 2.06 -5.85 0.21
N SER A 143 1.08 -6.71 0.41
CA SER A 143 0.82 -7.82 -0.50
C SER A 143 0.19 -7.32 -1.78
N MET A 144 0.62 -7.87 -2.91
CA MET A 144 0.17 -7.49 -4.24
C MET A 144 -0.20 -8.74 -5.03
N PHE A 145 -1.34 -8.71 -5.73
CA PHE A 145 -1.88 -9.82 -6.48
C PHE A 145 -2.25 -9.38 -7.89
N LEU A 146 -1.98 -10.24 -8.86
CA LEU A 146 -2.48 -10.08 -10.21
C LEU A 146 -3.81 -10.85 -10.32
N ASP A 147 -4.92 -10.13 -10.34
CA ASP A 147 -6.27 -10.73 -10.36
C ASP A 147 -6.77 -10.99 -11.78
N GLY A 148 -6.28 -10.26 -12.77
CA GLY A 148 -6.75 -10.44 -14.13
C GLY A 148 -5.83 -9.84 -15.20
N PHE A 149 -6.00 -10.36 -16.39
CA PHE A 149 -5.33 -9.88 -17.58
C PHE A 149 -6.31 -9.87 -18.76
N VAL A 150 -6.40 -8.73 -19.46
CA VAL A 150 -7.27 -8.58 -20.63
C VAL A 150 -6.51 -7.90 -21.74
N LYS A 151 -6.52 -8.52 -22.91
CA LYS A 151 -6.00 -7.91 -24.14
C LYS A 151 -7.10 -7.12 -24.86
N ARG A 152 -6.86 -5.85 -25.12
CA ARG A 152 -7.81 -4.93 -25.77
C ARG A 152 -7.11 -4.17 -26.87
N ASP A 153 -6.91 -4.83 -28.00
CA ASP A 153 -6.36 -4.17 -29.20
C ASP A 153 -7.42 -3.23 -29.80
N ALA A 154 -7.03 -2.03 -30.13
CA ALA A 154 -7.87 -1.07 -30.83
C ALA A 154 -7.27 -0.77 -32.22
N VAL A 155 -8.13 -0.72 -33.22
CA VAL A 155 -7.78 -0.22 -34.55
C VAL A 155 -8.40 1.16 -34.66
N ASP A 156 -7.58 2.18 -34.84
CA ASP A 156 -8.04 3.56 -35.03
C ASP A 156 -8.70 3.69 -36.41
N GLY A 157 -10.05 3.77 -36.40
CA GLY A 157 -10.88 3.68 -37.62
C GLY A 157 -10.81 4.87 -38.55
N GLU A 158 -10.35 6.04 -38.10
CA GLU A 158 -10.37 7.25 -38.95
C GLU A 158 -9.11 7.51 -39.78
N THR A 159 -7.99 6.89 -39.43
CA THR A 159 -6.72 7.09 -40.17
C THR A 159 -6.07 5.79 -40.65
N GLY A 160 -6.85 4.77 -40.85
CA GLY A 160 -6.60 3.60 -41.72
C GLY A 160 -5.41 2.70 -41.45
N ASN A 161 -4.43 3.01 -40.57
CA ASN A 161 -3.21 2.19 -40.47
C ASN A 161 -2.48 2.20 -39.12
N ARG A 162 -3.07 2.70 -38.05
CA ARG A 162 -2.37 2.75 -36.76
C ARG A 162 -3.01 1.79 -35.76
N ARG A 163 -2.51 0.57 -35.75
CA ARG A 163 -2.90 -0.42 -34.74
C ARG A 163 -2.33 -0.03 -33.38
N LEU A 164 -3.19 0.08 -32.38
CA LEU A 164 -2.82 0.28 -31.00
C LEU A 164 -3.00 -1.05 -30.25
N LEU A 165 -1.90 -1.63 -29.80
CA LEU A 165 -1.90 -2.82 -28.98
C LEU A 165 -2.00 -2.39 -27.52
N ARG A 166 -3.02 -2.90 -26.84
CA ARG A 166 -3.36 -2.51 -25.48
C ARG A 166 -3.57 -3.76 -24.62
N ASN A 167 -2.83 -3.84 -23.51
CA ASN A 167 -3.02 -4.90 -22.52
C ASN A 167 -3.32 -4.26 -21.16
N ALA A 168 -4.39 -4.71 -20.53
CA ALA A 168 -4.81 -4.25 -19.21
C ALA A 168 -4.63 -5.37 -18.19
N LEU A 169 -3.92 -5.08 -17.12
CA LEU A 169 -3.71 -5.95 -15.97
C LEU A 169 -4.48 -5.37 -14.79
N THR A 170 -5.25 -6.20 -14.10
CA THR A 170 -5.90 -5.82 -12.85
C THR A 170 -5.02 -6.28 -11.70
N VAL A 171 -4.52 -5.34 -10.93
CA VAL A 171 -3.61 -5.57 -9.81
C VAL A 171 -4.28 -5.11 -8.53
N ARG A 172 -4.34 -5.99 -7.54
CA ARG A 172 -4.88 -5.68 -6.22
C ARG A 172 -3.74 -5.53 -5.22
N VAL A 173 -3.71 -4.40 -4.54
CA VAL A 173 -2.76 -4.09 -3.48
C VAL A 173 -3.50 -4.06 -2.14
N VAL A 174 -3.05 -4.92 -1.23
CA VAL A 174 -3.58 -5.00 0.13
C VAL A 174 -2.97 -3.88 0.95
N SER A 175 -3.77 -2.93 1.39
CA SER A 175 -3.29 -1.80 2.17
C SER A 175 -4.09 -1.58 3.45
N GLU A 176 -3.60 -0.70 4.29
CA GLU A 176 -4.20 -0.35 5.58
C GLU A 176 -4.08 1.15 5.79
N MET A 177 -5.20 1.75 6.13
CA MET A 177 -5.25 3.14 6.52
C MET A 177 -5.21 3.24 8.05
N THR A 178 -4.20 3.92 8.57
CA THR A 178 -4.15 4.24 9.99
C THR A 178 -4.99 5.49 10.22
N PRO A 179 -6.11 5.41 10.95
CA PRO A 179 -6.90 6.58 11.27
C PRO A 179 -6.04 7.57 12.07
N ALA A 180 -6.34 8.86 11.94
CA ALA A 180 -5.66 9.89 12.73
C ALA A 180 -5.88 9.58 14.20
N GLN A 181 -4.84 9.09 14.86
CA GLN A 181 -4.91 8.72 16.26
C GLN A 181 -4.90 9.99 17.09
N ALA A 182 -6.02 10.30 17.71
CA ALA A 182 -6.00 11.06 18.92
C ALA A 182 -5.45 10.11 20.00
N ALA A 183 -4.18 10.21 20.30
CA ALA A 183 -3.61 9.48 21.45
C ALA A 183 -4.25 10.04 22.72
N THR A 184 -5.34 9.44 23.15
CA THR A 184 -5.93 9.74 24.46
C THR A 184 -5.10 9.01 25.49
N ALA A 185 -4.13 9.70 26.08
CA ALA A 185 -3.40 9.18 27.20
C ALA A 185 -4.36 9.11 28.40
N ALA A 186 -4.82 7.94 28.74
CA ALA A 186 -5.52 7.72 30.00
C ALA A 186 -4.47 7.61 31.13
N ILE A 187 -4.72 8.29 32.25
CA ILE A 187 -3.89 8.15 33.44
C ILE A 187 -4.21 6.78 34.05
N ARG A 188 -3.23 5.91 34.05
CA ARG A 188 -3.33 4.60 34.73
C ARG A 188 -2.84 4.75 36.14
N VAL A 189 -3.58 4.17 37.08
CA VAL A 189 -3.09 3.95 38.45
C VAL A 189 -2.25 2.68 38.45
N ASP A 190 -0.93 2.82 38.34
CA ASP A 190 -0.01 1.66 38.25
C ASP A 190 0.18 0.96 39.62
N GLU A 191 0.04 1.67 40.72
CA GLU A 191 0.25 1.14 42.03
C GLU A 191 -0.65 1.87 43.04
N VAL A 192 -1.43 1.11 43.80
CA VAL A 192 -2.12 1.59 44.99
C VAL A 192 -1.30 1.12 46.18
N LEU A 193 -0.44 1.97 46.68
CA LEU A 193 0.24 1.73 47.96
C LEU A 193 -0.78 1.86 49.07
N ILE A 194 -1.36 0.76 49.48
CA ILE A 194 -2.14 0.70 50.72
C ILE A 194 -1.13 0.60 51.85
N ASN A 195 -0.77 1.74 52.41
CA ASN A 195 -0.05 1.74 53.69
C ASN A 195 -0.98 1.23 54.79
N THR A 196 -1.02 -0.07 54.96
CA THR A 196 -1.60 -0.67 56.16
C THR A 196 -0.63 -0.46 57.33
N THR A 197 -0.45 0.78 57.74
CA THR A 197 0.08 1.07 59.05
C THR A 197 -1.07 0.92 60.05
N THR A 198 -1.46 -0.30 60.27
CA THR A 198 -2.30 -0.58 61.44
C THR A 198 -1.74 -1.79 62.13
N THR A 199 -0.62 -1.59 62.74
CA THR A 199 -0.37 -2.40 63.88
C THR A 199 -0.73 -1.56 65.11
N TYR A 200 -2.01 -1.31 65.31
CA TYR A 200 -2.46 -1.04 66.64
C TYR A 200 -2.56 -2.41 67.33
N ILE A 201 -1.46 -2.87 67.85
CA ILE A 201 -1.48 -3.91 68.85
C ILE A 201 -1.80 -3.16 70.13
N PRO A 202 -3.02 -3.30 70.71
CA PRO A 202 -3.27 -2.71 71.98
C PRO A 202 -2.30 -3.35 72.97
N SER A 203 -1.50 -2.52 73.59
CA SER A 203 -0.62 -2.90 74.67
C SER A 203 -1.48 -3.51 75.79
N GLY A 204 -1.50 -4.83 75.86
CA GLY A 204 -2.30 -5.50 76.92
C GLY A 204 -2.87 -6.89 76.55
N TYR A 205 -2.73 -7.36 75.29
CA TYR A 205 -3.13 -8.72 74.95
C TYR A 205 -1.99 -9.70 75.28
N GLN A 206 -2.10 -10.37 76.37
CA GLN A 206 -1.32 -11.57 76.71
C GLN A 206 -2.11 -12.77 76.17
N PRO A 207 -1.59 -13.56 75.21
CA PRO A 207 -2.22 -14.83 74.92
C PRO A 207 -2.08 -15.79 76.07
N VAL A 208 -3.20 -16.37 76.41
CA VAL A 208 -3.29 -17.49 77.38
C VAL A 208 -2.85 -18.76 76.67
#